data_485ce018acf803ff9bcb496692d08879
#
_entry.id   485ce018acf803ff9bcb496692d08879
#
_cell.length_a   1.000
_cell.length_b   1.000
_cell.length_c   1.000
_cell.angle_alpha   90.00
_cell.angle_beta   90.00
_cell.angle_gamma   90.00
#
_symmetry.space_group_name_H-M   'P 1'
#
loop_
_entity.id
_entity.type
_entity.pdbx_description
1 polymer ?
#
loop_
_entity_poly.entity_id
_entity_poly.type
_entity_poly.pdbx_seq_one_letter_code
_entity_poly.pdbx_strand_id
1 'polypeptide(L)'
;MAAANRRSGVCIGGDGQRFACHPWLLLLLGILAVHGTSDAHAENAKILPPLLQGIGIDQRLNEQVPLGLQFRDETGKTVALGEYFGKKPVILSLVYFDCPMLCTMAENGLLHSLQGIKFSVGNQFDVLTVSFDPHDNAELAAAKKAVYVGLYGRKGAERGWHFLTGDEPSIERLTRAVGFRYRYDAQAKQFVHATGIMLLTPQGKIARYFYGIYYPSRDLRLGLVEASANKIGSPVDQVLLFCCRYDPATGKYGVMISRLLQVSGLLTVLSVGGLILVLSRSRQAVGSL
;
A
#
# COMPACT_ATOMS: atom_id res chain seq x y z
N MET A 1 -56.73 -37.20 19.45
CA MET A 1 -55.96 -37.84 20.54
C MET A 1 -54.77 -38.57 19.93
N ALA A 2 -53.57 -37.99 19.96
CA ALA A 2 -52.35 -38.75 19.67
C ALA A 2 -51.21 -38.03 20.40
N ALA A 3 -50.61 -38.70 21.36
CA ALA A 3 -49.56 -38.20 22.25
C ALA A 3 -48.20 -38.18 21.53
N ALA A 4 -47.51 -37.06 21.58
CA ALA A 4 -46.15 -36.92 21.11
C ALA A 4 -45.17 -37.51 22.15
N ASN A 5 -44.48 -38.58 21.78
CA ASN A 5 -43.42 -39.20 22.56
C ASN A 5 -42.05 -38.62 22.14
N ARG A 6 -41.44 -37.78 22.99
CA ARG A 6 -40.05 -37.34 22.84
C ARG A 6 -39.13 -38.50 23.22
N ARG A 7 -38.47 -39.09 22.26
CA ARG A 7 -37.38 -40.04 22.52
C ARG A 7 -36.03 -39.32 22.52
N SER A 8 -35.40 -39.30 23.67
CA SER A 8 -34.00 -39.00 23.90
C SER A 8 -33.13 -39.96 23.10
N GLY A 9 -32.22 -39.40 22.24
CA GLY A 9 -31.28 -40.21 21.47
C GLY A 9 -30.23 -40.87 22.37
N VAL A 10 -30.30 -42.17 22.48
CA VAL A 10 -29.29 -43.04 23.10
C VAL A 10 -28.70 -43.89 21.99
N CYS A 11 -27.38 -43.78 21.73
CA CYS A 11 -26.65 -44.67 20.84
C CYS A 11 -26.20 -45.90 21.64
N ILE A 12 -26.49 -47.09 21.17
CA ILE A 12 -26.11 -48.37 21.82
C ILE A 12 -24.87 -48.91 21.09
N GLY A 13 -23.74 -48.95 21.80
CA GLY A 13 -22.52 -49.64 21.34
C GLY A 13 -22.57 -51.10 21.77
N GLY A 14 -21.90 -52.03 21.03
CA GLY A 14 -21.99 -53.47 21.11
C GLY A 14 -21.67 -54.18 22.45
N ASP A 15 -21.31 -53.47 23.53
CA ASP A 15 -20.90 -54.06 24.82
C ASP A 15 -21.71 -53.51 26.02
N GLY A 16 -22.93 -53.09 25.81
CA GLY A 16 -23.84 -52.78 26.91
C GLY A 16 -23.50 -51.55 27.77
N GLN A 17 -22.48 -50.78 27.43
CA GLN A 17 -22.14 -49.54 28.11
C GLN A 17 -22.91 -48.36 27.50
N ARG A 18 -23.69 -47.68 28.35
CA ARG A 18 -24.42 -46.46 27.97
C ARG A 18 -23.50 -45.26 28.03
N PHE A 19 -23.01 -44.81 26.89
CA PHE A 19 -22.31 -43.56 26.80
C PHE A 19 -23.32 -42.45 26.49
N ALA A 20 -23.36 -41.41 27.33
CA ALA A 20 -24.09 -40.22 27.01
C ALA A 20 -23.39 -39.52 25.82
N CYS A 21 -23.99 -39.60 24.63
CA CYS A 21 -23.53 -38.85 23.48
C CYS A 21 -23.68 -37.36 23.78
N HIS A 22 -22.59 -36.72 24.15
CA HIS A 22 -22.57 -35.27 24.30
C HIS A 22 -22.58 -34.62 22.90
N PRO A 23 -23.64 -33.91 22.50
CA PRO A 23 -23.76 -33.31 21.16
C PRO A 23 -22.60 -32.34 20.83
N TRP A 24 -21.85 -31.96 21.83
CA TRP A 24 -20.70 -31.10 21.76
C TRP A 24 -19.45 -31.75 21.12
N LEU A 25 -19.30 -33.09 21.25
CA LEU A 25 -18.18 -33.80 20.60
C LEU A 25 -18.33 -33.83 19.08
N LEU A 26 -19.56 -33.94 18.59
CA LEU A 26 -19.86 -33.96 17.15
C LEU A 26 -19.68 -32.54 16.55
N LEU A 27 -19.97 -31.48 17.30
CA LEU A 27 -19.73 -30.11 16.89
C LEU A 27 -18.21 -29.78 16.80
N LEU A 28 -17.40 -30.27 17.74
CA LEU A 28 -15.96 -30.11 17.73
C LEU A 28 -15.29 -30.89 16.58
N LEU A 29 -15.75 -32.10 16.28
CA LEU A 29 -15.25 -32.85 15.13
C LEU A 29 -15.67 -32.24 13.80
N GLY A 30 -16.84 -31.63 13.69
CA GLY A 30 -17.30 -30.92 12.51
C GLY A 30 -16.45 -29.65 12.21
N ILE A 31 -16.00 -28.93 13.24
CA ILE A 31 -15.15 -27.77 13.11
C ILE A 31 -13.71 -28.13 12.65
N LEU A 32 -13.19 -29.30 13.09
CA LEU A 32 -11.88 -29.78 12.65
C LEU A 32 -11.88 -30.27 11.19
N ALA A 33 -12.99 -30.83 10.70
CA ALA A 33 -13.08 -31.31 9.33
C ALA A 33 -13.14 -30.22 8.26
N VAL A 34 -13.58 -28.99 8.61
CA VAL A 34 -13.65 -27.84 7.67
C VAL A 34 -12.26 -27.25 7.37
N HIS A 35 -11.23 -27.54 8.16
CA HIS A 35 -9.89 -26.98 8.01
C HIS A 35 -8.97 -27.78 7.06
N GLY A 36 -9.43 -28.91 6.54
CA GLY A 36 -8.59 -29.83 5.75
C GLY A 36 -8.61 -29.64 4.22
N THR A 37 -9.42 -28.73 3.66
CA THR A 37 -9.61 -28.67 2.20
C THR A 37 -9.22 -27.34 1.54
N SER A 38 -8.54 -26.45 2.26
CA SER A 38 -8.23 -25.10 1.73
C SER A 38 -6.88 -24.97 1.00
N ASP A 39 -6.06 -26.01 0.95
CA ASP A 39 -4.71 -25.91 0.37
C ASP A 39 -4.64 -26.10 -1.15
N ALA A 40 -5.72 -26.58 -1.79
CA ALA A 40 -5.68 -26.92 -3.22
C ALA A 40 -5.86 -25.73 -4.19
N HIS A 41 -6.18 -24.52 -3.70
CA HIS A 41 -6.41 -23.34 -4.58
C HIS A 41 -5.37 -22.21 -4.44
N ALA A 42 -4.34 -22.41 -3.62
CA ALA A 42 -3.34 -21.36 -3.36
C ALA A 42 -2.18 -21.34 -4.37
N GLU A 43 -1.99 -22.38 -5.16
CA GLU A 43 -0.79 -22.54 -6.01
C GLU A 43 -0.88 -21.79 -7.36
N ASN A 44 -2.07 -21.50 -7.86
CA ASN A 44 -2.23 -20.82 -9.17
C ASN A 44 -2.20 -19.28 -9.14
N ALA A 45 -2.01 -18.64 -7.99
CA ALA A 45 -2.04 -17.18 -7.86
C ALA A 45 -0.66 -16.51 -7.96
N LYS A 46 0.41 -17.26 -8.25
CA LYS A 46 1.79 -16.76 -8.22
C LYS A 46 2.37 -16.33 -9.56
N ILE A 47 1.65 -16.50 -10.66
CA ILE A 47 2.17 -16.09 -11.96
C ILE A 47 1.58 -14.73 -12.30
N LEU A 48 2.33 -13.66 -11.94
CA LEU A 48 2.08 -12.34 -12.54
C LEU A 48 2.10 -12.48 -14.06
N PRO A 49 1.15 -11.86 -14.77
CA PRO A 49 1.23 -11.77 -16.21
C PRO A 49 2.65 -11.35 -16.62
N PRO A 50 3.25 -11.96 -17.63
CA PRO A 50 4.63 -11.64 -18.04
C PRO A 50 4.88 -10.15 -18.23
N LEU A 51 3.85 -9.42 -18.64
CA LEU A 51 3.86 -7.97 -18.83
C LEU A 51 4.13 -7.20 -17.52
N LEU A 52 3.70 -7.69 -16.37
CA LEU A 52 3.83 -7.04 -15.07
C LEU A 52 5.02 -7.53 -14.25
N GLN A 53 5.78 -8.50 -14.76
CA GLN A 53 6.96 -9.00 -14.07
C GLN A 53 8.04 -7.91 -14.03
N GLY A 54 8.61 -7.70 -12.85
CA GLY A 54 9.65 -6.70 -12.62
C GLY A 54 9.13 -5.25 -12.49
N ILE A 55 7.81 -5.01 -12.58
CA ILE A 55 7.21 -3.69 -12.41
C ILE A 55 6.75 -3.49 -10.97
N GLY A 56 6.97 -2.31 -10.40
CA GLY A 56 6.50 -2.02 -9.05
C GLY A 56 7.20 -0.83 -8.40
N ILE A 57 6.82 -0.55 -7.18
CA ILE A 57 7.48 0.43 -6.32
C ILE A 57 7.80 -0.27 -4.99
N ASP A 58 9.09 -0.53 -4.76
CA ASP A 58 9.57 -1.11 -3.51
C ASP A 58 9.80 0.01 -2.49
N GLN A 59 9.23 -0.10 -1.30
CA GLN A 59 9.41 0.93 -0.28
C GLN A 59 10.83 0.98 0.25
N ARG A 60 11.43 2.16 0.19
CA ARG A 60 12.77 2.47 0.70
C ARG A 60 12.72 3.61 1.71
N LEU A 61 11.85 3.44 2.71
CA LEU A 61 11.65 4.45 3.75
C LEU A 61 12.96 4.75 4.49
N ASN A 62 13.18 6.04 4.78
CA ASN A 62 14.39 6.57 5.41
C ASN A 62 15.67 6.47 4.58
N GLU A 63 15.62 5.90 3.36
CA GLU A 63 16.77 5.94 2.46
C GLU A 63 16.93 7.34 1.86
N GLN A 64 18.18 7.72 1.62
CA GLN A 64 18.58 9.02 1.06
C GLN A 64 18.57 8.96 -0.46
N VAL A 65 17.85 9.86 -1.12
CA VAL A 65 18.01 10.01 -2.57
C VAL A 65 19.37 10.62 -2.91
N PRO A 66 20.00 10.22 -4.03
CA PRO A 66 21.33 10.71 -4.41
C PRO A 66 21.25 12.18 -4.87
N LEU A 67 21.48 13.12 -3.96
CA LEU A 67 21.33 14.56 -4.21
C LEU A 67 22.31 15.13 -5.26
N GLY A 68 23.42 14.45 -5.54
CA GLY A 68 24.40 14.85 -6.54
C GLY A 68 24.06 14.47 -7.98
N LEU A 69 22.90 13.80 -8.23
CA LEU A 69 22.48 13.45 -9.59
C LEU A 69 22.20 14.72 -10.41
N GLN A 70 22.65 14.70 -11.67
CA GLN A 70 22.44 15.79 -12.60
C GLN A 70 21.20 15.55 -13.45
N PHE A 71 20.37 16.58 -13.58
CA PHE A 71 19.20 16.61 -14.44
C PHE A 71 19.22 17.91 -15.26
N ARG A 72 18.31 18.01 -16.21
CA ARG A 72 18.01 19.27 -16.89
C ARG A 72 16.65 19.76 -16.43
N ASP A 73 16.56 21.01 -16.02
CA ASP A 73 15.29 21.64 -15.68
C ASP A 73 14.50 22.02 -16.95
N GLU A 74 13.31 22.51 -16.75
CA GLU A 74 12.41 22.97 -17.82
C GLU A 74 12.95 24.16 -18.64
N THR A 75 14.04 24.81 -18.19
CA THR A 75 14.73 25.85 -18.96
C THR A 75 15.91 25.29 -19.77
N GLY A 76 16.21 23.99 -19.64
CA GLY A 76 17.36 23.35 -20.25
C GLY A 76 18.67 23.48 -19.44
N LYS A 77 18.65 24.17 -18.30
CA LYS A 77 19.80 24.28 -17.41
C LYS A 77 20.10 22.95 -16.72
N THR A 78 21.37 22.56 -16.68
CA THR A 78 21.82 21.45 -15.86
C THR A 78 21.82 21.84 -14.39
N VAL A 79 21.14 21.04 -13.57
CA VAL A 79 20.93 21.25 -12.12
C VAL A 79 21.23 19.98 -11.35
N ALA A 80 21.79 20.12 -10.17
CA ALA A 80 21.88 18.99 -9.25
C ALA A 80 20.53 18.76 -8.54
N LEU A 81 20.12 17.52 -8.38
CA LEU A 81 18.88 17.18 -7.69
C LEU A 81 18.80 17.83 -6.29
N GLY A 82 19.95 17.96 -5.62
CA GLY A 82 20.08 18.57 -4.31
C GLY A 82 19.70 20.06 -4.24
N GLU A 83 19.69 20.79 -5.37
CA GLU A 83 19.32 22.21 -5.39
C GLU A 83 17.87 22.45 -4.95
N TYR A 84 17.01 21.43 -5.04
CA TYR A 84 15.60 21.49 -4.66
C TYR A 84 15.34 21.11 -3.20
N PHE A 85 16.37 20.77 -2.45
CA PHE A 85 16.26 20.31 -1.06
C PHE A 85 16.83 21.34 -0.06
N GLY A 86 16.69 21.04 1.22
CA GLY A 86 17.29 21.80 2.33
C GLY A 86 16.31 22.60 3.16
N LYS A 87 15.20 23.08 2.59
CA LYS A 87 14.27 23.99 3.30
C LYS A 87 12.87 23.42 3.52
N LYS A 88 12.34 22.72 2.53
CA LYS A 88 10.95 22.27 2.47
C LYS A 88 10.89 20.79 2.10
N PRO A 89 9.84 20.07 2.50
CA PRO A 89 9.59 18.74 1.96
C PRO A 89 9.29 18.81 0.47
N VAL A 90 9.59 17.73 -0.22
CA VAL A 90 9.46 17.63 -1.67
C VAL A 90 8.54 16.46 -2.01
N ILE A 91 7.60 16.67 -2.92
CA ILE A 91 6.85 15.60 -3.57
C ILE A 91 7.62 15.20 -4.83
N LEU A 92 8.06 13.97 -4.92
CA LEU A 92 8.67 13.41 -6.12
C LEU A 92 7.62 12.59 -6.88
N SER A 93 7.40 12.94 -8.14
CA SER A 93 6.59 12.20 -9.11
C SER A 93 7.48 11.71 -10.25
N LEU A 94 7.44 10.41 -10.52
CA LEU A 94 8.15 9.80 -11.63
C LEU A 94 7.17 9.47 -12.75
N VAL A 95 7.36 10.10 -13.90
CA VAL A 95 6.50 10.00 -15.09
C VAL A 95 7.37 9.97 -16.35
N TYR A 96 6.77 9.81 -17.53
CA TYR A 96 7.37 10.24 -18.77
C TYR A 96 6.41 11.17 -19.51
N PHE A 97 6.94 12.21 -20.16
CA PHE A 97 6.11 13.34 -20.59
C PHE A 97 5.25 13.03 -21.82
N ASP A 98 5.71 12.13 -22.67
CA ASP A 98 4.95 11.70 -23.86
C ASP A 98 4.05 10.47 -23.58
N CYS A 99 3.63 10.29 -22.33
CA CYS A 99 2.76 9.19 -21.94
C CYS A 99 1.33 9.41 -22.43
N PRO A 100 0.73 8.45 -23.16
CA PRO A 100 -0.60 8.63 -23.73
C PRO A 100 -1.73 8.65 -22.70
N MET A 101 -1.54 8.10 -21.49
CA MET A 101 -2.66 7.95 -20.55
C MET A 101 -2.26 7.97 -19.07
N LEU A 102 -1.52 6.98 -18.57
CA LEU A 102 -1.37 6.71 -17.14
C LEU A 102 -0.63 7.82 -16.38
N CYS A 103 0.43 8.38 -16.94
CA CYS A 103 1.16 9.49 -16.32
C CYS A 103 0.30 10.74 -16.20
N THR A 104 -0.48 11.04 -17.24
CA THR A 104 -1.45 12.16 -17.21
C THR A 104 -2.50 11.96 -16.12
N MET A 105 -2.99 10.73 -15.93
CA MET A 105 -3.94 10.43 -14.84
C MET A 105 -3.30 10.62 -13.47
N ALA A 106 -2.04 10.21 -13.28
CA ALA A 106 -1.30 10.38 -12.02
C ALA A 106 -1.05 11.85 -11.70
N GLU A 107 -0.61 12.63 -12.68
CA GLU A 107 -0.38 14.05 -12.52
C GLU A 107 -1.67 14.84 -12.27
N ASN A 108 -2.78 14.48 -12.95
CA ASN A 108 -4.10 15.06 -12.68
C ASN A 108 -4.59 14.72 -11.26
N GLY A 109 -4.37 13.49 -10.80
CA GLY A 109 -4.67 13.08 -9.43
C GLY A 109 -3.87 13.86 -8.40
N LEU A 110 -2.57 14.07 -8.66
CA LEU A 110 -1.72 14.92 -7.82
C LEU A 110 -2.24 16.36 -7.82
N LEU A 111 -2.46 16.95 -8.99
CA LEU A 111 -3.01 18.31 -9.13
C LEU A 111 -4.30 18.48 -8.32
N HIS A 112 -5.25 17.57 -8.47
CA HIS A 112 -6.53 17.60 -7.72
C HIS A 112 -6.30 17.55 -6.20
N SER A 113 -5.40 16.70 -5.75
CA SER A 113 -5.04 16.57 -4.33
C SER A 113 -4.41 17.85 -3.79
N LEU A 114 -3.51 18.48 -4.58
CA LEU A 114 -2.86 19.73 -4.23
C LEU A 114 -3.83 20.92 -4.20
N GLN A 115 -4.83 20.94 -5.06
CA GLN A 115 -5.90 21.95 -5.03
C GLN A 115 -6.77 21.83 -3.77
N GLY A 116 -6.94 20.60 -3.26
CA GLY A 116 -7.73 20.29 -2.06
C GLY A 116 -7.07 20.66 -0.72
N ILE A 117 -5.78 20.99 -0.70
CA ILE A 117 -5.07 21.38 0.53
C ILE A 117 -4.83 22.88 0.61
N LYS A 118 -4.72 23.39 1.86
CA LYS A 118 -4.44 24.82 2.09
C LYS A 118 -2.99 25.21 1.87
N PHE A 119 -2.07 24.23 1.83
CA PHE A 119 -0.66 24.46 1.53
C PHE A 119 -0.48 24.76 0.04
N SER A 120 0.52 25.56 -0.30
CA SER A 120 0.81 25.94 -1.67
C SER A 120 2.19 25.48 -2.10
N VAL A 121 2.26 24.95 -3.32
CA VAL A 121 3.53 24.64 -4.00
C VAL A 121 4.38 25.91 -4.09
N GLY A 122 5.67 25.77 -3.87
CA GLY A 122 6.63 26.88 -3.85
C GLY A 122 6.71 27.61 -2.51
N ASN A 123 5.76 27.36 -1.60
CA ASN A 123 5.70 27.99 -0.29
C ASN A 123 5.99 27.00 0.86
N GLN A 124 5.08 26.07 1.13
CA GLN A 124 5.26 25.08 2.20
C GLN A 124 5.98 23.81 1.74
N PHE A 125 5.94 23.50 0.46
CA PHE A 125 6.58 22.33 -0.14
C PHE A 125 6.87 22.59 -1.61
N ASP A 126 7.73 21.78 -2.20
CA ASP A 126 8.00 21.78 -3.64
C ASP A 126 7.58 20.45 -4.29
N VAL A 127 7.41 20.47 -5.60
CA VAL A 127 7.06 19.29 -6.40
C VAL A 127 8.13 19.12 -7.47
N LEU A 128 8.70 17.92 -7.55
CA LEU A 128 9.60 17.51 -8.61
C LEU A 128 8.93 16.44 -9.44
N THR A 129 8.56 16.78 -10.65
CA THR A 129 8.10 15.83 -11.67
C THR A 129 9.30 15.49 -12.55
N VAL A 130 9.80 14.27 -12.44
CA VAL A 130 11.01 13.83 -13.14
C VAL A 130 10.62 12.80 -14.19
N SER A 131 11.01 13.07 -15.45
CA SER A 131 10.84 12.06 -16.49
C SER A 131 11.86 10.94 -16.32
N PHE A 132 11.36 9.70 -16.44
CA PHE A 132 12.21 8.51 -16.51
C PHE A 132 12.44 8.01 -17.95
N ASP A 133 11.98 8.75 -18.97
CA ASP A 133 12.34 8.54 -20.36
C ASP A 133 13.57 9.38 -20.72
N PRO A 134 14.71 8.78 -21.08
CA PRO A 134 15.91 9.52 -21.45
C PRO A 134 15.76 10.30 -22.78
N HIS A 135 14.68 10.05 -23.54
CA HIS A 135 14.41 10.77 -24.78
C HIS A 135 13.58 12.05 -24.57
N ASP A 136 12.97 12.20 -23.40
CA ASP A 136 12.28 13.44 -23.06
C ASP A 136 13.28 14.62 -22.93
N ASN A 137 12.84 15.79 -23.32
CA ASN A 137 13.67 16.99 -23.38
C ASN A 137 13.08 18.17 -22.57
N ALA A 138 13.89 19.21 -22.41
CA ALA A 138 13.49 20.39 -21.64
C ALA A 138 12.28 21.13 -22.24
N GLU A 139 12.06 21.03 -23.53
CA GLU A 139 10.93 21.66 -24.22
C GLU A 139 9.61 21.00 -23.82
N LEU A 140 9.56 19.66 -23.79
CA LEU A 140 8.43 18.91 -23.28
C LEU A 140 8.21 19.18 -21.77
N ALA A 141 9.30 19.28 -20.99
CA ALA A 141 9.25 19.62 -19.57
C ALA A 141 8.63 21.01 -19.36
N ALA A 142 9.04 22.01 -20.14
CA ALA A 142 8.50 23.37 -20.11
C ALA A 142 7.01 23.40 -20.47
N ALA A 143 6.61 22.67 -21.50
CA ALA A 143 5.22 22.59 -21.90
C ALA A 143 4.35 21.95 -20.81
N LYS A 144 4.80 20.85 -20.20
CA LYS A 144 4.12 20.21 -19.07
C LYS A 144 4.01 21.14 -17.86
N LYS A 145 5.11 21.82 -17.51
CA LYS A 145 5.12 22.82 -16.42
C LYS A 145 4.08 23.90 -16.66
N ALA A 146 4.04 24.48 -17.84
CA ALA A 146 3.08 25.53 -18.18
C ALA A 146 1.62 25.07 -17.97
N VAL A 147 1.31 23.85 -18.41
CA VAL A 147 -0.03 23.24 -18.23
C VAL A 147 -0.35 23.06 -16.75
N TYR A 148 0.49 22.35 -15.98
CA TYR A 148 0.14 21.97 -14.60
C TYR A 148 0.20 23.14 -13.62
N VAL A 149 1.15 24.07 -13.79
CA VAL A 149 1.21 25.30 -12.99
C VAL A 149 0.01 26.20 -13.31
N GLY A 150 -0.37 26.30 -14.61
CA GLY A 150 -1.56 27.03 -15.03
C GLY A 150 -2.86 26.47 -14.45
N LEU A 151 -3.04 25.15 -14.51
CA LEU A 151 -4.20 24.45 -13.94
C LEU A 151 -4.25 24.52 -12.39
N TYR A 152 -3.08 24.51 -11.74
CA TYR A 152 -3.00 24.67 -10.28
C TYR A 152 -3.46 26.06 -9.84
N GLY A 153 -3.13 27.10 -10.60
CA GLY A 153 -3.68 28.45 -10.49
C GLY A 153 -3.28 29.24 -9.24
N ARG A 154 -2.35 28.75 -8.41
CA ARG A 154 -1.89 29.48 -7.21
C ARG A 154 -0.57 30.18 -7.47
N LYS A 155 -0.49 31.45 -7.07
CA LYS A 155 0.72 32.27 -7.20
C LYS A 155 1.92 31.62 -6.48
N GLY A 156 3.06 31.64 -7.12
CA GLY A 156 4.33 31.08 -6.59
C GLY A 156 4.59 29.62 -6.94
N ALA A 157 3.61 28.94 -7.53
CA ALA A 157 3.78 27.54 -7.94
C ALA A 157 4.87 27.36 -9.00
N GLU A 158 5.06 28.35 -9.85
CA GLU A 158 6.11 28.38 -10.88
C GLU A 158 7.53 28.24 -10.30
N ARG A 159 7.73 28.62 -9.04
CA ARG A 159 9.01 28.55 -8.33
C ARG A 159 9.20 27.26 -7.54
N GLY A 160 8.17 26.45 -7.41
CA GLY A 160 8.22 25.25 -6.58
C GLY A 160 7.74 23.98 -7.28
N TRP A 161 7.22 24.07 -8.50
CA TRP A 161 6.89 22.90 -9.30
C TRP A 161 7.83 22.81 -10.49
N HIS A 162 8.77 21.88 -10.42
CA HIS A 162 9.81 21.69 -11.41
C HIS A 162 9.60 20.41 -12.20
N PHE A 163 9.93 20.47 -13.47
CA PHE A 163 9.83 19.35 -14.41
C PHE A 163 11.23 19.06 -14.95
N LEU A 164 11.75 17.89 -14.60
CA LEU A 164 13.13 17.52 -14.88
C LEU A 164 13.22 16.41 -15.91
N THR A 165 14.25 16.51 -16.76
CA THR A 165 14.67 15.44 -17.67
C THR A 165 16.10 15.05 -17.35
N GLY A 166 16.50 13.82 -17.68
CA GLY A 166 17.83 13.32 -17.35
C GLY A 166 18.38 12.35 -18.38
N ASP A 167 19.66 12.06 -18.25
CA ASP A 167 20.29 10.96 -18.96
C ASP A 167 19.93 9.61 -18.30
N GLU A 168 20.06 8.53 -19.06
CA GLU A 168 19.73 7.18 -18.58
C GLU A 168 20.45 6.81 -17.28
N PRO A 169 21.77 7.07 -17.09
CA PRO A 169 22.46 6.76 -15.83
C PRO A 169 21.90 7.53 -14.61
N SER A 170 21.53 8.79 -14.76
CA SER A 170 20.95 9.59 -13.68
C SER A 170 19.53 9.11 -13.34
N ILE A 171 18.72 8.82 -14.36
CA ILE A 171 17.38 8.26 -14.24
C ILE A 171 17.42 6.89 -13.52
N GLU A 172 18.26 5.97 -13.97
CA GLU A 172 18.39 4.65 -13.32
C GLU A 172 18.82 4.73 -11.85
N ARG A 173 19.75 5.62 -11.54
CA ARG A 173 20.20 5.80 -10.16
C ARG A 173 19.10 6.37 -9.27
N LEU A 174 18.31 7.33 -9.77
CA LEU A 174 17.20 7.89 -9.04
C LEU A 174 16.09 6.85 -8.83
N THR A 175 15.64 6.20 -9.91
CA THR A 175 14.55 5.22 -9.86
C THR A 175 14.90 4.04 -8.97
N ARG A 176 16.15 3.55 -9.01
CA ARG A 176 16.66 2.52 -8.10
C ARG A 176 16.65 2.98 -6.64
N ALA A 177 17.10 4.22 -6.36
CA ALA A 177 17.16 4.76 -5.01
C ALA A 177 15.76 4.88 -4.37
N VAL A 178 14.73 5.17 -5.17
CA VAL A 178 13.34 5.26 -4.67
C VAL A 178 12.54 3.97 -4.87
N GLY A 179 13.19 2.89 -5.33
CA GLY A 179 12.55 1.59 -5.52
C GLY A 179 11.55 1.53 -6.68
N PHE A 180 11.61 2.47 -7.62
CA PHE A 180 10.72 2.53 -8.77
C PHE A 180 11.25 1.64 -9.89
N ARG A 181 10.46 0.62 -10.27
CA ARG A 181 10.81 -0.34 -11.32
C ARG A 181 9.86 -0.21 -12.49
N TYR A 182 10.43 -0.08 -13.66
CA TYR A 182 9.72 0.06 -14.95
C TYR A 182 10.45 -0.71 -16.04
N ARG A 183 9.80 -0.89 -17.18
CA ARG A 183 10.36 -1.57 -18.34
C ARG A 183 9.79 -0.97 -19.63
N TYR A 184 10.62 -0.83 -20.64
CA TYR A 184 10.17 -0.48 -21.99
C TYR A 184 9.58 -1.72 -22.68
N ASP A 185 8.39 -1.57 -23.23
CA ASP A 185 7.74 -2.57 -24.09
C ASP A 185 7.94 -2.16 -25.55
N ALA A 186 8.82 -2.89 -26.24
CA ALA A 186 9.17 -2.59 -27.62
C ALA A 186 8.00 -2.87 -28.62
N GLN A 187 7.06 -3.74 -28.25
CA GLN A 187 5.89 -4.03 -29.09
C GLN A 187 4.85 -2.90 -29.00
N ALA A 188 4.58 -2.45 -27.78
CA ALA A 188 3.67 -1.35 -27.54
C ALA A 188 4.32 0.03 -27.73
N LYS A 189 5.65 0.10 -27.85
CA LYS A 189 6.48 1.33 -27.92
C LYS A 189 6.20 2.29 -26.76
N GLN A 190 6.06 1.74 -25.56
CA GLN A 190 5.75 2.53 -24.36
C GLN A 190 6.35 1.88 -23.12
N PHE A 191 6.49 2.67 -22.06
CA PHE A 191 6.93 2.13 -20.78
C PHE A 191 5.77 1.52 -20.00
N VAL A 192 6.02 0.35 -19.42
CA VAL A 192 5.15 -0.29 -18.42
C VAL A 192 5.72 0.01 -17.05
N HIS A 193 4.94 0.66 -16.20
CA HIS A 193 5.36 1.12 -14.89
C HIS A 193 4.23 1.13 -13.88
N ALA A 194 4.58 1.10 -12.59
CA ALA A 194 3.65 1.37 -11.49
C ALA A 194 3.43 2.90 -11.36
N THR A 195 2.38 3.29 -10.66
CA THR A 195 2.03 4.71 -10.46
C THR A 195 2.02 5.03 -8.97
N GLY A 196 2.59 6.18 -8.63
CA GLY A 196 2.63 6.68 -7.26
C GLY A 196 3.53 7.90 -7.12
N ILE A 197 3.45 8.53 -5.97
CA ILE A 197 4.31 9.66 -5.59
C ILE A 197 5.04 9.36 -4.28
N MET A 198 6.19 9.99 -4.08
CA MET A 198 7.01 9.86 -2.88
C MET A 198 7.09 11.22 -2.18
N LEU A 199 6.90 11.24 -0.87
CA LEU A 199 7.22 12.40 -0.05
C LEU A 199 8.64 12.28 0.47
N LEU A 200 9.43 13.32 0.25
CA LEU A 200 10.80 13.43 0.69
C LEU A 200 10.92 14.52 1.76
N THR A 201 11.74 14.27 2.76
CA THR A 201 12.07 15.28 3.77
C THR A 201 12.92 16.41 3.15
N PRO A 202 13.07 17.55 3.83
CA PRO A 202 14.01 18.59 3.39
C PRO A 202 15.44 18.08 3.17
N GLN A 203 15.84 17.00 3.84
CA GLN A 203 17.16 16.37 3.64
C GLN A 203 17.19 15.36 2.49
N GLY A 204 16.07 15.17 1.78
CA GLY A 204 15.97 14.22 0.68
C GLY A 204 15.84 12.76 1.12
N LYS A 205 15.40 12.49 2.35
CA LYS A 205 15.06 11.13 2.79
C LYS A 205 13.62 10.80 2.44
N ILE A 206 13.37 9.57 2.02
CA ILE A 206 12.05 9.10 1.65
C ILE A 206 11.20 8.94 2.91
N ALA A 207 10.19 9.79 3.06
CA ALA A 207 9.31 9.80 4.23
C ALA A 207 8.07 8.93 4.05
N ARG A 208 7.46 8.94 2.86
CA ARG A 208 6.20 8.23 2.60
C ARG A 208 6.00 7.96 1.12
N TYR A 209 5.27 6.89 0.83
CA TYR A 209 4.78 6.57 -0.52
C TYR A 209 3.26 6.69 -0.58
N PHE A 210 2.75 7.17 -1.71
CA PHE A 210 1.35 7.11 -2.09
C PHE A 210 1.24 6.38 -3.43
N TYR A 211 0.44 5.34 -3.48
CA TYR A 211 0.29 4.47 -4.65
C TYR A 211 -0.96 4.81 -5.46
N GLY A 212 -0.91 4.50 -6.76
CA GLY A 212 -2.01 4.71 -7.67
C GLY A 212 -2.10 6.14 -8.17
N ILE A 213 -3.28 6.53 -8.62
CA ILE A 213 -3.58 7.82 -9.26
C ILE A 213 -4.44 8.74 -8.41
N TYR A 214 -4.87 8.30 -7.25
CA TYR A 214 -5.69 9.07 -6.32
C TYR A 214 -4.98 9.24 -4.98
N TYR A 215 -4.78 10.48 -4.59
CA TYR A 215 -4.07 10.84 -3.36
C TYR A 215 -4.99 11.66 -2.46
N PRO A 216 -5.59 11.09 -1.38
CA PRO A 216 -6.47 11.83 -0.49
C PRO A 216 -5.79 13.10 0.04
N SER A 217 -6.40 14.26 -0.18
CA SER A 217 -5.82 15.56 0.20
C SER A 217 -5.48 15.66 1.69
N ARG A 218 -6.30 15.02 2.56
CA ARG A 218 -6.04 14.94 4.00
C ARG A 218 -4.74 14.22 4.30
N ASP A 219 -4.53 13.05 3.67
CA ASP A 219 -3.38 12.19 3.94
C ASP A 219 -2.10 12.80 3.34
N LEU A 220 -2.22 13.41 2.16
CA LEU A 220 -1.12 14.15 1.53
C LEU A 220 -0.70 15.33 2.42
N ARG A 221 -1.65 16.10 2.95
CA ARG A 221 -1.36 17.20 3.88
C ARG A 221 -0.65 16.72 5.15
N LEU A 222 -1.15 15.63 5.74
CA LEU A 222 -0.54 15.05 6.94
C LEU A 222 0.88 14.57 6.67
N GLY A 223 1.09 13.83 5.58
CA GLY A 223 2.42 13.38 5.16
C GLY A 223 3.39 14.52 4.91
N LEU A 224 2.95 15.64 4.32
CA LEU A 224 3.78 16.83 4.14
C LEU A 224 4.19 17.48 5.48
N VAL A 225 3.28 17.53 6.46
CA VAL A 225 3.60 18.02 7.81
C VAL A 225 4.63 17.12 8.49
N GLU A 226 4.44 15.81 8.42
CA GLU A 226 5.37 14.83 8.97
C GLU A 226 6.75 14.92 8.30
N ALA A 227 6.80 14.96 6.97
CA ALA A 227 8.05 15.08 6.22
C ALA A 227 8.77 16.40 6.50
N SER A 228 8.05 17.53 6.67
CA SER A 228 8.64 18.82 7.02
C SER A 228 9.34 18.80 8.39
N ALA A 229 8.86 17.97 9.31
CA ALA A 229 9.46 17.76 10.63
C ALA A 229 10.51 16.62 10.63
N ASN A 230 10.93 16.15 9.45
CA ASN A 230 11.83 14.99 9.27
C ASN A 230 11.33 13.68 9.88
N LYS A 231 10.02 13.55 10.02
CA LYS A 231 9.40 12.30 10.47
C LYS A 231 9.24 11.34 9.30
N ILE A 232 9.67 10.12 9.49
CA ILE A 232 9.64 9.05 8.49
C ILE A 232 8.52 8.09 8.86
N GLY A 233 7.41 8.13 8.14
CA GLY A 233 6.21 7.36 8.45
C GLY A 233 5.71 7.54 9.88
N SER A 234 4.46 7.21 10.17
CA SER A 234 4.08 7.09 11.58
C SER A 234 4.53 5.70 12.09
N PRO A 235 4.86 5.53 13.39
CA PRO A 235 5.08 4.21 13.97
C PRO A 235 3.90 3.27 13.73
N VAL A 236 2.70 3.82 13.66
CA VAL A 236 1.47 3.09 13.32
C VAL A 236 1.47 2.66 11.85
N ASP A 237 1.93 3.52 10.93
CA ASP A 237 2.07 3.15 9.51
C ASP A 237 3.11 2.06 9.32
N GLN A 238 4.23 2.09 10.05
CA GLN A 238 5.24 1.04 10.01
C GLN A 238 4.71 -0.30 10.52
N VAL A 239 3.93 -0.30 11.60
CA VAL A 239 3.27 -1.50 12.13
C VAL A 239 2.18 -1.98 11.17
N LEU A 240 1.34 -1.09 10.66
CA LEU A 240 0.31 -1.43 9.68
C LEU A 240 0.91 -1.96 8.37
N LEU A 241 2.00 -1.35 7.88
CA LEU A 241 2.70 -1.83 6.67
C LEU A 241 3.39 -3.17 6.92
N PHE A 242 3.89 -3.42 8.12
CA PHE A 242 4.46 -4.71 8.51
C PHE A 242 3.38 -5.78 8.67
N CYS A 243 2.24 -5.44 9.29
CA CYS A 243 1.11 -6.35 9.51
C CYS A 243 0.21 -6.50 8.29
N CYS A 244 0.05 -5.45 7.48
CA CYS A 244 -0.88 -5.36 6.36
C CYS A 244 -0.15 -5.19 5.03
N ARG A 245 0.94 -5.92 4.83
CA ARG A 245 1.66 -5.93 3.56
C ARG A 245 0.68 -6.35 2.45
N TYR A 246 0.02 -5.37 1.86
CA TYR A 246 -0.74 -5.56 0.64
C TYR A 246 0.25 -5.84 -0.47
N ASP A 247 0.21 -7.02 -1.02
CA ASP A 247 0.97 -7.36 -2.21
C ASP A 247 0.13 -6.94 -3.43
N PRO A 248 0.47 -5.83 -4.10
CA PRO A 248 -0.29 -5.37 -5.25
C PRO A 248 -0.21 -6.35 -6.43
N ALA A 249 0.78 -7.23 -6.42
CA ALA A 249 0.95 -8.26 -7.44
C ALA A 249 -0.03 -9.43 -7.30
N THR A 250 -0.47 -9.71 -6.08
CA THR A 250 -1.41 -10.82 -5.80
C THR A 250 -2.79 -10.34 -5.38
N GLY A 251 -2.99 -9.04 -5.17
CA GLY A 251 -4.25 -8.48 -4.70
C GLY A 251 -4.68 -8.96 -3.31
N LYS A 252 -3.79 -9.61 -2.56
CA LYS A 252 -4.08 -10.23 -1.27
C LYS A 252 -3.30 -9.56 -0.14
N TYR A 253 -3.95 -9.44 0.99
CA TYR A 253 -3.28 -9.12 2.25
C TYR A 253 -2.38 -10.29 2.65
N GLY A 254 -1.15 -9.99 3.05
CA GLY A 254 -0.13 -11.01 3.33
C GLY A 254 -0.57 -12.06 4.35
N VAL A 255 0.09 -13.20 4.31
CA VAL A 255 -0.13 -14.41 5.14
C VAL A 255 -0.30 -14.10 6.65
N MET A 256 0.20 -12.95 7.11
CA MET A 256 0.15 -12.53 8.50
C MET A 256 -1.26 -12.15 8.99
N ILE A 257 -2.09 -11.53 8.13
CA ILE A 257 -3.49 -11.20 8.48
C ILE A 257 -4.31 -12.48 8.61
N SER A 258 -4.13 -13.43 7.71
CA SER A 258 -4.78 -14.74 7.82
C SER A 258 -4.42 -15.45 9.13
N ARG A 259 -3.14 -15.43 9.52
CA ARG A 259 -2.70 -16.01 10.79
C ARG A 259 -3.22 -15.26 12.01
N LEU A 260 -3.23 -13.93 11.96
CA LEU A 260 -3.78 -13.12 13.05
C LEU A 260 -5.27 -13.37 13.25
N LEU A 261 -6.04 -13.46 12.16
CA LEU A 261 -7.46 -13.80 12.19
C LEU A 261 -7.70 -15.22 12.72
N GLN A 262 -6.87 -16.18 12.32
CA GLN A 262 -6.93 -17.56 12.82
C GLN A 262 -6.65 -17.62 14.33
N VAL A 263 -5.60 -16.95 14.80
CA VAL A 263 -5.22 -16.92 16.23
C VAL A 263 -6.30 -16.21 17.07
N SER A 264 -6.80 -15.05 16.60
CA SER A 264 -7.86 -14.33 17.31
C SER A 264 -9.17 -15.11 17.33
N GLY A 265 -9.52 -15.79 16.24
CA GLY A 265 -10.67 -16.68 16.16
C GLY A 265 -10.57 -17.84 17.14
N LEU A 266 -9.40 -18.50 17.19
CA LEU A 266 -9.14 -19.59 18.14
C LEU A 266 -9.25 -19.13 19.60
N LEU A 267 -8.66 -17.97 19.93
CA LEU A 267 -8.77 -17.38 21.27
C LEU A 267 -10.22 -17.08 21.66
N THR A 268 -11.01 -16.56 20.72
CA THR A 268 -12.43 -16.28 20.96
C THR A 268 -13.20 -17.57 21.24
N VAL A 269 -12.98 -18.63 20.46
CA VAL A 269 -13.63 -19.93 20.65
C VAL A 269 -13.24 -20.54 22.01
N LEU A 270 -11.96 -20.50 22.38
CA LEU A 270 -11.48 -21.00 23.67
C LEU A 270 -12.05 -20.18 24.85
N SER A 271 -12.14 -18.86 24.72
CA SER A 271 -12.70 -18.00 25.77
C SER A 271 -14.20 -18.26 25.99
N VAL A 272 -14.97 -18.33 24.90
CA VAL A 272 -16.40 -18.61 24.96
C VAL A 272 -16.65 -20.03 25.45
N GLY A 273 -15.91 -21.01 24.96
CA GLY A 273 -15.98 -22.39 25.41
C GLY A 273 -15.64 -22.55 26.90
N GLY A 274 -14.58 -21.89 27.35
CA GLY A 274 -14.19 -21.83 28.77
C GLY A 274 -15.28 -21.21 29.65
N LEU A 275 -15.84 -20.08 29.22
CA LEU A 275 -16.93 -19.42 29.95
C LEU A 275 -18.17 -20.33 30.09
N ILE A 276 -18.55 -20.99 29.01
CA ILE A 276 -19.70 -21.91 29.02
C ILE A 276 -19.42 -23.08 29.99
N LEU A 277 -18.23 -23.66 29.97
CA LEU A 277 -17.82 -24.73 30.86
C LEU A 277 -17.88 -24.31 32.35
N VAL A 278 -17.38 -23.11 32.66
CA VAL A 278 -17.43 -22.55 34.03
C VAL A 278 -18.89 -22.35 34.47
N LEU A 279 -19.70 -21.73 33.62
CA LEU A 279 -21.12 -21.52 33.93
C LEU A 279 -21.93 -22.83 34.05
N SER A 280 -21.65 -23.83 33.25
CA SER A 280 -22.31 -25.13 33.33
C SER A 280 -21.95 -25.89 34.60
N ARG A 281 -20.68 -25.82 35.03
CA ARG A 281 -20.22 -26.41 36.30
C ARG A 281 -20.81 -25.70 37.51
N SER A 282 -20.90 -24.37 37.49
CA SER A 282 -21.53 -23.62 38.60
C SER A 282 -23.01 -23.92 38.76
N ARG A 283 -23.75 -24.19 37.68
CA ARG A 283 -25.16 -24.61 37.73
C ARG A 283 -25.36 -26.00 38.31
N GLN A 284 -24.41 -26.92 38.07
CA GLN A 284 -24.48 -28.27 38.65
C GLN A 284 -24.20 -28.29 40.16
N ALA A 285 -23.31 -27.38 40.63
CA ALA A 285 -23.02 -27.25 42.05
C ALA A 285 -24.20 -26.64 42.89
N VAL A 286 -25.04 -25.81 42.28
CA VAL A 286 -26.22 -25.21 42.95
C VAL A 286 -27.43 -26.15 42.92
N GLY A 287 -27.50 -27.16 42.02
CA GLY A 287 -28.60 -28.10 41.92
C GLY A 287 -28.44 -29.35 42.80
N SER A 288 -27.35 -29.45 43.58
CA SER A 288 -27.07 -30.60 44.48
C SER A 288 -27.20 -30.24 45.97
N LEU A 289 -27.77 -29.11 46.30
CA LEU A 289 -28.23 -28.68 47.63
C LEU A 289 -29.75 -28.75 47.71
#